data_f73466a1852b43e45d86d2c89f5850fe
#
_entry.id   f73466a1852b43e45d86d2c89f5850fe
#
_cell.length_a   1.000
_cell.length_b   1.000
_cell.length_c   1.000
_cell.angle_alpha   90.00
_cell.angle_beta   90.00
_cell.angle_gamma   90.00
#
_symmetry.space_group_name_H-M   'P 1'
#
loop_
_entity.id
_entity.type
_entity.pdbx_description
1 polymer ?
#
loop_
_entity_poly.entity_id
_entity_poly.type
_entity_poly.pdbx_seq_one_letter_code
_entity_poly.pdbx_strand_id
1 'polypeptide(L)'
;MRDLPSDIVMFAAKVMDIVANELPYDLSTNATLFMADHLLFAVARAQKGVRIAMPLAYEVRETYPKEYKAAQFIVMRLEKELGERLPKDEIASIAMNLVNARVVEAVKATAEPTKQFDDMLEDVIEILESDFRIIVDRDSFDFTRFATHLRYLFKRIQAGESLNSANMQMYKNFREEFPQLAECVKHIGSYCRETWDATLSEEEELYLMIHLNRIISKKGL
;
A
#
# COMPACT_ATOMS: atom_id res chain seq x y z
N MET A 1 -14.22 -11.07 -10.59
CA MET A 1 -14.09 -11.22 -9.12
C MET A 1 -13.60 -12.64 -8.89
N ARG A 2 -12.42 -12.85 -8.30
CA ARG A 2 -12.07 -14.19 -7.80
C ARG A 2 -12.96 -14.43 -6.59
N ASP A 3 -13.62 -15.58 -6.55
CA ASP A 3 -14.38 -15.98 -5.37
C ASP A 3 -13.41 -16.07 -4.19
N LEU A 4 -13.59 -15.20 -3.20
CA LEU A 4 -12.83 -15.27 -1.95
C LEU A 4 -13.26 -16.53 -1.21
N PRO A 5 -12.33 -17.37 -0.72
CA PRO A 5 -12.68 -18.51 0.11
C PRO A 5 -13.53 -18.08 1.29
N SER A 6 -14.65 -18.74 1.50
CA SER A 6 -15.66 -18.36 2.49
C SER A 6 -15.10 -18.34 3.93
N ASP A 7 -14.14 -19.21 4.24
CA ASP A 7 -13.46 -19.29 5.54
C ASP A 7 -12.63 -18.02 5.85
N ILE A 8 -11.89 -17.50 4.86
CA ILE A 8 -11.12 -16.25 5.01
C ILE A 8 -12.05 -15.05 5.15
N VAL A 9 -13.14 -15.00 4.40
CA VAL A 9 -14.14 -13.90 4.50
C VAL A 9 -14.81 -13.93 5.87
N MET A 10 -15.23 -15.10 6.34
CA MET A 10 -15.84 -15.26 7.67
C MET A 10 -14.86 -14.96 8.79
N PHE A 11 -13.60 -15.36 8.64
CA PHE A 11 -12.55 -15.00 9.59
C PHE A 11 -12.34 -13.48 9.61
N ALA A 12 -12.19 -12.83 8.45
CA ALA A 12 -12.02 -11.39 8.36
C ALA A 12 -13.20 -10.64 8.99
N ALA A 13 -14.44 -11.04 8.72
CA ALA A 13 -15.62 -10.43 9.33
C ALA A 13 -15.56 -10.48 10.87
N LYS A 14 -15.24 -11.65 11.42
CA LYS A 14 -15.17 -11.88 12.86
C LYS A 14 -14.04 -11.11 13.54
N VAL A 15 -12.85 -11.07 12.93
CA VAL A 15 -11.70 -10.40 13.53
C VAL A 15 -11.78 -8.89 13.37
N MET A 16 -12.33 -8.40 12.26
CA MET A 16 -12.51 -6.97 12.00
C MET A 16 -13.56 -6.34 12.92
N ASP A 17 -14.61 -7.08 13.29
CA ASP A 17 -15.60 -6.64 14.28
C ASP A 17 -14.94 -6.39 15.66
N ILE A 18 -14.02 -7.27 16.08
CA ILE A 18 -13.25 -7.07 17.32
C ILE A 18 -12.30 -5.88 17.20
N VAL A 19 -11.55 -5.80 16.10
CA VAL A 19 -10.54 -4.76 15.86
C VAL A 19 -11.16 -3.37 15.74
N ALA A 20 -12.34 -3.25 15.11
CA ALA A 20 -13.05 -1.99 14.98
C ALA A 20 -13.38 -1.37 16.35
N ASN A 21 -13.69 -2.19 17.36
CA ASN A 21 -13.98 -1.71 18.71
C ASN A 21 -12.72 -1.28 19.51
N GLU A 22 -11.54 -1.70 19.08
CA GLU A 22 -10.26 -1.37 19.74
C GLU A 22 -9.57 -0.15 19.12
N LEU A 23 -9.98 0.26 17.91
CA LEU A 23 -9.42 1.40 17.22
C LEU A 23 -10.15 2.69 17.59
N PRO A 24 -9.45 3.85 17.65
CA PRO A 24 -10.04 5.13 18.08
C PRO A 24 -10.82 5.86 16.96
N TYR A 25 -11.15 5.18 15.88
CA TYR A 25 -11.82 5.72 14.70
C TYR A 25 -12.63 4.63 14.02
N ASP A 26 -13.59 5.05 13.20
CA ASP A 26 -14.42 4.14 12.41
C ASP A 26 -13.67 3.63 11.19
N LEU A 27 -13.91 2.37 10.84
CA LEU A 27 -13.42 1.74 9.63
C LEU A 27 -14.46 1.88 8.51
N SER A 28 -13.98 1.98 7.27
CA SER A 28 -14.86 2.04 6.10
C SER A 28 -15.71 0.77 5.97
N THR A 29 -16.89 0.90 5.37
CA THR A 29 -17.83 -0.23 5.16
C THR A 29 -17.20 -1.40 4.40
N ASN A 30 -16.20 -1.14 3.58
CA ASN A 30 -15.50 -2.16 2.80
C ASN A 30 -14.24 -2.71 3.49
N ALA A 31 -13.88 -2.22 4.68
CA ALA A 31 -12.66 -2.60 5.39
C ALA A 31 -12.52 -4.12 5.57
N THR A 32 -13.63 -4.80 5.88
CA THR A 32 -13.65 -6.26 6.05
C THR A 32 -13.31 -7.00 4.75
N LEU A 33 -13.86 -6.59 3.63
CA LEU A 33 -13.57 -7.21 2.33
C LEU A 33 -12.13 -6.96 1.90
N PHE A 34 -11.61 -5.77 2.13
CA PHE A 34 -10.20 -5.45 1.84
C PHE A 34 -9.24 -6.23 2.73
N MET A 35 -9.58 -6.41 4.00
CA MET A 35 -8.81 -7.26 4.90
C MET A 35 -8.84 -8.72 4.45
N ALA A 36 -10.01 -9.25 4.05
CA ALA A 36 -10.13 -10.62 3.55
C ALA A 36 -9.27 -10.85 2.30
N ASP A 37 -9.32 -9.92 1.33
CA ASP A 37 -8.48 -9.98 0.13
C ASP A 37 -7.00 -9.91 0.47
N HIS A 38 -6.61 -9.00 1.37
CA HIS A 38 -5.22 -8.88 1.83
C HIS A 38 -4.72 -10.16 2.50
N LEU A 39 -5.51 -10.75 3.40
CA LEU A 39 -5.16 -11.99 4.10
C LEU A 39 -5.04 -13.17 3.13
N LEU A 40 -5.93 -13.27 2.14
CA LEU A 40 -5.85 -14.30 1.10
C LEU A 40 -4.50 -14.25 0.36
N PHE A 41 -4.09 -13.04 -0.06
CA PHE A 41 -2.80 -12.87 -0.74
C PHE A 41 -1.62 -13.10 0.20
N ALA A 42 -1.70 -12.68 1.46
CA ALA A 42 -0.65 -12.91 2.45
C ALA A 42 -0.44 -14.41 2.71
N VAL A 43 -1.54 -15.16 2.88
CA VAL A 43 -1.50 -16.64 3.03
C VAL A 43 -0.94 -17.30 1.78
N ALA A 44 -1.42 -16.93 0.59
CA ALA A 44 -0.91 -17.50 -0.66
C ALA A 44 0.60 -17.24 -0.87
N ARG A 45 1.10 -16.07 -0.47
CA ARG A 45 2.56 -15.78 -0.49
C ARG A 45 3.31 -16.65 0.52
N ALA A 46 2.80 -16.73 1.76
CA ALA A 46 3.44 -17.52 2.82
C ALA A 46 3.56 -19.00 2.44
N GLN A 47 2.50 -19.58 1.86
CA GLN A 47 2.49 -20.96 1.38
C GLN A 47 3.49 -21.20 0.24
N LYS A 48 3.75 -20.18 -0.59
CA LYS A 48 4.77 -20.24 -1.66
C LYS A 48 6.17 -19.89 -1.18
N GLY A 49 6.37 -19.61 0.12
CA GLY A 49 7.65 -19.17 0.67
C GLY A 49 8.10 -17.77 0.21
N VAL A 50 7.21 -17.00 -0.41
CA VAL A 50 7.50 -15.64 -0.87
C VAL A 50 7.42 -14.70 0.34
N ARG A 51 8.54 -14.01 0.64
CA ARG A 51 8.60 -12.97 1.67
C ARG A 51 8.64 -11.60 1.01
N ILE A 52 7.76 -10.73 1.45
CA ILE A 52 7.83 -9.31 1.08
C ILE A 52 8.49 -8.61 2.27
N ALA A 53 9.73 -8.15 2.09
CA ALA A 53 10.33 -7.26 3.06
C ALA A 53 9.52 -5.95 3.08
N MET A 54 9.15 -5.50 4.27
CA MET A 54 8.52 -4.20 4.45
C MET A 54 9.52 -3.26 5.13
N PRO A 55 10.27 -2.46 4.37
CA PRO A 55 11.33 -1.61 4.91
C PRO A 55 10.83 -0.65 5.98
N LEU A 56 9.57 -0.24 5.88
CA LEU A 56 8.91 0.67 6.82
C LEU A 56 8.28 -0.03 8.03
N ALA A 57 8.54 -1.32 8.27
CA ALA A 57 7.91 -2.06 9.36
C ALA A 57 8.17 -1.42 10.74
N TYR A 58 9.38 -0.85 10.94
CA TYR A 58 9.72 -0.13 12.15
C TYR A 58 8.92 1.18 12.27
N GLU A 59 8.85 1.96 11.21
CA GLU A 59 8.10 3.22 11.20
C GLU A 59 6.60 3.00 11.39
N VAL A 60 6.03 1.98 10.76
CA VAL A 60 4.62 1.60 10.95
C VAL A 60 4.35 1.28 12.41
N ARG A 61 5.24 0.56 13.07
CA ARG A 61 5.12 0.22 14.48
C ARG A 61 5.14 1.46 15.38
N GLU A 62 6.04 2.40 15.12
CA GLU A 62 6.20 3.62 15.92
C GLU A 62 5.09 4.64 15.63
N THR A 63 4.70 4.79 14.37
CA THR A 63 3.71 5.78 13.93
C THR A 63 2.26 5.32 14.20
N TYR A 64 2.01 4.01 14.08
CA TYR A 64 0.67 3.40 14.18
C TYR A 64 0.65 2.25 15.19
N PRO A 65 1.00 2.49 16.47
CA PRO A 65 1.15 1.42 17.46
C PRO A 65 -0.16 0.66 17.75
N LYS A 66 -1.32 1.31 17.62
CA LYS A 66 -2.62 0.67 17.82
C LYS A 66 -2.96 -0.28 16.69
N GLU A 67 -2.78 0.15 15.46
CA GLU A 67 -3.00 -0.66 14.26
C GLU A 67 -1.98 -1.79 14.17
N TYR A 68 -0.75 -1.55 14.58
CA TYR A 68 0.27 -2.59 14.63
C TYR A 68 -0.10 -3.68 15.65
N LYS A 69 -0.59 -3.29 16.84
CA LYS A 69 -1.10 -4.23 17.85
C LYS A 69 -2.33 -5.00 17.34
N ALA A 70 -3.25 -4.32 16.67
CA ALA A 70 -4.40 -4.95 16.03
C ALA A 70 -3.98 -5.95 14.95
N ALA A 71 -3.00 -5.61 14.13
CA ALA A 71 -2.42 -6.50 13.12
C ALA A 71 -1.76 -7.74 13.75
N GLN A 72 -1.04 -7.60 14.86
CA GLN A 72 -0.50 -8.74 15.62
C GLN A 72 -1.62 -9.66 16.10
N PHE A 73 -2.71 -9.10 16.59
CA PHE A 73 -3.88 -9.86 17.00
C PHE A 73 -4.51 -10.62 15.83
N ILE A 74 -4.67 -9.99 14.66
CA ILE A 74 -5.18 -10.63 13.45
C ILE A 74 -4.31 -11.83 13.06
N VAL A 75 -2.98 -11.64 12.99
CA VAL A 75 -2.04 -12.72 12.63
C VAL A 75 -2.09 -13.90 13.62
N MET A 76 -2.11 -13.59 14.91
CA MET A 76 -2.23 -14.62 15.95
C MET A 76 -3.54 -15.41 15.84
N ARG A 77 -4.65 -14.73 15.56
CA ARG A 77 -5.97 -15.37 15.39
C ARG A 77 -6.03 -16.19 14.11
N LEU A 78 -5.44 -15.71 13.03
CA LEU A 78 -5.35 -16.44 11.75
C LEU A 78 -4.63 -17.79 11.95
N GLU A 79 -3.49 -17.79 12.64
CA GLU A 79 -2.75 -19.02 12.95
C GLU A 79 -3.61 -19.96 13.83
N LYS A 80 -4.26 -19.42 14.85
CA LYS A 80 -5.05 -20.22 15.79
C LYS A 80 -6.31 -20.83 15.17
N GLU A 81 -7.02 -20.08 14.30
CA GLU A 81 -8.34 -20.49 13.78
C GLU A 81 -8.25 -21.22 12.43
N LEU A 82 -7.34 -20.81 11.57
CA LEU A 82 -7.19 -21.36 10.21
C LEU A 82 -5.89 -22.17 10.03
N GLY A 83 -4.99 -22.19 11.02
CA GLY A 83 -3.70 -22.88 10.94
C GLY A 83 -2.68 -22.19 10.04
N GLU A 84 -2.98 -21.03 9.53
CA GLU A 84 -2.14 -20.31 8.55
C GLU A 84 -1.13 -19.41 9.26
N ARG A 85 0.17 -19.66 9.02
CA ARG A 85 1.26 -18.88 9.58
C ARG A 85 1.75 -17.82 8.62
N LEU A 86 1.73 -16.58 9.04
CA LEU A 86 2.27 -15.46 8.28
C LEU A 86 3.65 -15.04 8.80
N PRO A 87 4.57 -14.63 7.90
CA PRO A 87 5.82 -13.98 8.28
C PRO A 87 5.58 -12.71 9.10
N LYS A 88 6.52 -12.38 10.01
CA LYS A 88 6.40 -11.17 10.86
C LYS A 88 6.30 -9.88 10.05
N ASP A 89 6.86 -9.85 8.86
CA ASP A 89 6.83 -8.69 7.96
C ASP A 89 5.40 -8.36 7.48
N GLU A 90 4.51 -9.36 7.45
CA GLU A 90 3.09 -9.16 7.11
C GLU A 90 2.31 -8.37 8.18
N ILE A 91 2.80 -8.32 9.43
CA ILE A 91 2.14 -7.54 10.50
C ILE A 91 2.09 -6.06 10.13
N ALA A 92 3.19 -5.50 9.64
CA ALA A 92 3.23 -4.10 9.23
C ALA A 92 2.33 -3.84 8.01
N SER A 93 2.28 -4.78 7.08
CA SER A 93 1.40 -4.70 5.90
C SER A 93 -0.08 -4.73 6.28
N ILE A 94 -0.46 -5.59 7.23
CA ILE A 94 -1.82 -5.66 7.79
C ILE A 94 -2.14 -4.38 8.58
N ALA A 95 -1.21 -3.86 9.37
CA ALA A 95 -1.39 -2.60 10.08
C ALA A 95 -1.65 -1.44 9.12
N MET A 96 -0.90 -1.35 8.02
CA MET A 96 -1.15 -0.35 6.99
C MET A 96 -2.49 -0.53 6.28
N ASN A 97 -2.97 -1.76 6.12
CA ASN A 97 -4.31 -2.01 5.60
C ASN A 97 -5.39 -1.41 6.54
N LEU A 98 -5.23 -1.53 7.87
CA LEU A 98 -6.12 -0.90 8.84
C LEU A 98 -6.04 0.63 8.80
N VAL A 99 -4.83 1.19 8.70
CA VAL A 99 -4.63 2.65 8.54
C VAL A 99 -5.38 3.18 7.32
N ASN A 100 -5.28 2.47 6.19
CA ASN A 100 -5.94 2.86 4.94
C ASN A 100 -7.46 2.64 4.95
N ALA A 101 -7.94 1.77 5.85
CA ALA A 101 -9.36 1.51 6.00
C ALA A 101 -10.10 2.52 6.90
N ARG A 102 -9.43 3.53 7.44
CA ARG A 102 -10.06 4.61 8.24
C ARG A 102 -11.11 5.34 7.41
N VAL A 103 -12.24 5.68 8.04
CA VAL A 103 -13.20 6.59 7.41
C VAL A 103 -12.56 7.96 7.24
N VAL A 104 -12.64 8.51 6.04
CA VAL A 104 -11.91 9.73 5.61
C VAL A 104 -12.26 10.97 6.44
N GLU A 105 -13.38 10.98 7.18
CA GLU A 105 -13.70 12.07 8.09
C GLU A 105 -12.69 12.23 9.25
N ALA A 106 -12.04 11.15 9.69
CA ALA A 106 -11.00 11.21 10.72
C ALA A 106 -9.62 11.64 10.16
N VAL A 107 -9.38 11.51 8.86
CA VAL A 107 -8.12 11.94 8.21
C VAL A 107 -8.05 13.47 8.07
N LYS A 108 -9.19 14.17 8.13
CA LYS A 108 -9.21 15.64 8.16
C LYS A 108 -8.62 16.26 9.44
N ALA A 109 -8.43 15.44 10.49
CA ALA A 109 -8.03 15.99 11.80
C ALA A 109 -6.52 15.87 12.12
N THR A 110 -5.70 15.14 11.37
CA THR A 110 -4.28 14.92 11.73
C THR A 110 -3.23 15.10 10.62
N ALA A 111 -3.64 15.38 9.39
CA ALA A 111 -2.74 15.87 8.36
C ALA A 111 -3.56 16.79 7.45
N GLU A 112 -3.37 18.09 7.55
CA GLU A 112 -3.81 18.98 6.49
C GLU A 112 -3.23 18.43 5.18
N PRO A 113 -4.07 18.17 4.15
CA PRO A 113 -3.55 18.02 2.81
C PRO A 113 -2.80 19.33 2.53
N THR A 114 -1.48 19.28 2.54
CA THR A 114 -0.74 20.43 2.07
C THR A 114 -1.11 20.56 0.61
N LYS A 115 -1.53 21.75 0.17
CA LYS A 115 -1.80 22.02 -1.25
C LYS A 115 -0.72 21.41 -2.14
N GLN A 116 0.51 21.42 -1.67
CA GLN A 116 1.67 20.82 -2.32
C GLN A 116 1.57 19.30 -2.56
N PHE A 117 0.97 18.53 -1.63
CA PHE A 117 0.78 17.09 -1.85
C PHE A 117 -0.34 16.83 -2.86
N ASP A 118 -1.41 17.60 -2.81
CA ASP A 118 -2.52 17.45 -3.74
C ASP A 118 -2.06 17.82 -5.17
N ASP A 119 -1.24 18.87 -5.32
CA ASP A 119 -0.61 19.25 -6.59
C ASP A 119 0.30 18.08 -7.09
N MET A 120 1.16 17.51 -6.23
CA MET A 120 2.00 16.36 -6.58
C MET A 120 1.18 15.13 -7.00
N LEU A 121 0.09 14.84 -6.31
CA LEU A 121 -0.77 13.69 -6.62
C LEU A 121 -1.40 13.86 -8.00
N GLU A 122 -1.93 15.05 -8.30
CA GLU A 122 -2.54 15.34 -9.59
C GLU A 122 -1.51 15.26 -10.72
N ASP A 123 -0.32 15.85 -10.57
CA ASP A 123 0.74 15.82 -11.57
C ASP A 123 1.22 14.37 -11.86
N VAL A 124 1.39 13.56 -10.82
CA VAL A 124 1.78 12.14 -10.98
C VAL A 124 0.68 11.33 -11.68
N ILE A 125 -0.60 11.61 -11.40
CA ILE A 125 -1.72 10.96 -12.09
C ILE A 125 -1.78 11.40 -13.55
N GLU A 126 -1.56 12.69 -13.86
CA GLU A 126 -1.52 13.20 -15.22
C GLU A 126 -0.41 12.52 -16.05
N ILE A 127 0.78 12.33 -15.47
CA ILE A 127 1.87 11.58 -16.10
C ILE A 127 1.41 10.15 -16.42
N LEU A 128 0.81 9.45 -15.43
CA LEU A 128 0.32 8.07 -15.62
C LEU A 128 -0.76 7.98 -16.70
N GLU A 129 -1.75 8.87 -16.66
CA GLU A 129 -2.86 8.91 -17.63
C GLU A 129 -2.35 9.20 -19.05
N SER A 130 -1.37 10.08 -19.19
CA SER A 130 -0.72 10.43 -20.47
C SER A 130 0.07 9.25 -21.03
N ASP A 131 0.93 8.61 -20.22
CA ASP A 131 1.82 7.53 -20.67
C ASP A 131 1.06 6.27 -21.07
N PHE A 132 -0.02 5.95 -20.36
CA PHE A 132 -0.81 4.74 -20.61
C PHE A 132 -2.11 5.01 -21.38
N ARG A 133 -2.47 6.27 -21.65
CA ARG A 133 -3.72 6.68 -22.32
C ARG A 133 -4.96 6.12 -21.63
N ILE A 134 -4.98 6.18 -20.31
CA ILE A 134 -6.08 5.72 -19.47
C ILE A 134 -6.66 6.88 -18.69
N ILE A 135 -7.83 6.67 -18.11
CA ILE A 135 -8.40 7.51 -17.07
C ILE A 135 -8.35 6.71 -15.77
N VAL A 136 -7.70 7.26 -14.76
CA VAL A 136 -7.57 6.62 -13.45
C VAL A 136 -8.90 6.74 -12.70
N ASP A 137 -9.39 5.61 -12.20
CA ASP A 137 -10.55 5.57 -11.31
C ASP A 137 -10.12 6.00 -9.90
N ARG A 138 -10.41 7.26 -9.57
CA ARG A 138 -10.03 7.91 -8.30
C ARG A 138 -10.82 7.41 -7.10
N ASP A 139 -11.95 6.76 -7.32
CA ASP A 139 -12.78 6.14 -6.29
C ASP A 139 -12.35 4.70 -6.00
N SER A 140 -11.40 4.18 -6.78
CA SER A 140 -10.91 2.81 -6.61
C SER A 140 -10.02 2.66 -5.37
N PHE A 141 -10.06 1.45 -4.80
CA PHE A 141 -9.17 1.07 -3.69
C PHE A 141 -7.68 1.17 -4.07
N ASP A 142 -7.32 0.78 -5.30
CA ASP A 142 -5.94 0.81 -5.74
C ASP A 142 -5.42 2.24 -5.86
N PHE A 143 -6.29 3.19 -6.27
CA PHE A 143 -5.96 4.61 -6.24
C PHE A 143 -5.75 5.13 -4.81
N THR A 144 -6.67 4.83 -3.88
CA THR A 144 -6.54 5.23 -2.47
C THR A 144 -5.24 4.71 -1.86
N ARG A 145 -4.89 3.47 -2.17
CA ARG A 145 -3.65 2.84 -1.73
C ARG A 145 -2.43 3.52 -2.33
N PHE A 146 -2.46 3.79 -3.63
CA PHE A 146 -1.39 4.52 -4.31
C PHE A 146 -1.20 5.92 -3.73
N ALA A 147 -2.28 6.70 -3.56
CA ALA A 147 -2.23 8.04 -2.98
C ALA A 147 -1.62 8.03 -1.57
N THR A 148 -1.93 7.01 -0.76
CA THR A 148 -1.32 6.84 0.56
C THR A 148 0.20 6.62 0.46
N HIS A 149 0.66 5.76 -0.43
CA HIS A 149 2.09 5.52 -0.63
C HIS A 149 2.81 6.75 -1.20
N LEU A 150 2.19 7.45 -2.14
CA LEU A 150 2.72 8.71 -2.67
C LEU A 150 2.85 9.77 -1.57
N ARG A 151 1.92 9.82 -0.61
CA ARG A 151 2.01 10.73 0.55
C ARG A 151 3.23 10.42 1.44
N TYR A 152 3.57 9.15 1.64
CA TYR A 152 4.78 8.78 2.37
C TYR A 152 6.04 9.13 1.60
N LEU A 153 6.05 8.94 0.29
CA LEU A 153 7.14 9.40 -0.59
C LEU A 153 7.32 10.91 -0.46
N PHE A 154 6.23 11.68 -0.55
CA PHE A 154 6.25 13.13 -0.42
C PHE A 154 6.84 13.59 0.94
N LYS A 155 6.44 12.95 2.03
CA LYS A 155 7.00 13.24 3.37
C LYS A 155 8.51 12.99 3.43
N ARG A 156 9.00 11.92 2.83
CA ARG A 156 10.45 11.64 2.77
C ARG A 156 11.17 12.66 1.92
N ILE A 157 10.62 13.03 0.77
CA ILE A 157 11.15 14.09 -0.08
C ILE A 157 11.31 15.39 0.74
N GLN A 158 10.28 15.79 1.48
CA GLN A 158 10.34 16.98 2.33
C GLN A 158 11.35 16.87 3.47
N ALA A 159 11.55 15.66 4.00
CA ALA A 159 12.55 15.40 5.06
C ALA A 159 13.98 15.23 4.51
N GLY A 160 14.18 15.19 3.19
CA GLY A 160 15.47 14.87 2.58
C GLY A 160 15.92 13.42 2.82
N GLU A 161 14.98 12.52 3.08
CA GLU A 161 15.21 11.10 3.35
C GLU A 161 14.94 10.27 2.09
N SER A 162 15.71 9.21 1.87
CA SER A 162 15.45 8.23 0.82
C SER A 162 15.48 6.81 1.36
N LEU A 163 14.71 5.92 0.72
CA LEU A 163 14.75 4.49 1.05
C LEU A 163 15.99 3.86 0.41
N ASN A 164 16.76 3.15 1.21
CA ASN A 164 17.88 2.33 0.73
C ASN A 164 17.70 0.92 1.27
N SER A 165 17.36 -0.03 0.41
CA SER A 165 17.27 -1.43 0.78
C SER A 165 17.91 -2.38 -0.24
N ALA A 166 17.92 -3.66 0.14
CA ALA A 166 18.60 -4.74 -0.61
C ALA A 166 17.76 -5.32 -1.78
N ASN A 167 16.73 -4.62 -2.27
CA ASN A 167 15.79 -5.17 -3.28
C ASN A 167 16.22 -4.94 -4.74
N MET A 168 17.50 -4.67 -4.98
CA MET A 168 18.09 -4.41 -6.30
C MET A 168 17.72 -5.46 -7.37
N GLN A 169 17.66 -6.74 -6.99
CA GLN A 169 17.33 -7.81 -7.93
C GLN A 169 15.85 -7.74 -8.33
N MET A 170 14.97 -7.44 -7.38
CA MET A 170 13.53 -7.28 -7.64
C MET A 170 13.27 -6.08 -8.54
N TYR A 171 13.96 -4.96 -8.31
CA TYR A 171 13.88 -3.78 -9.16
C TYR A 171 14.26 -4.07 -10.61
N LYS A 172 15.39 -4.76 -10.84
CA LYS A 172 15.83 -5.15 -12.19
C LYS A 172 14.81 -6.05 -12.88
N ASN A 173 14.35 -7.09 -12.20
CA ASN A 173 13.37 -8.03 -12.74
C ASN A 173 12.07 -7.32 -13.11
N PHE A 174 11.59 -6.40 -12.26
CA PHE A 174 10.34 -5.67 -12.48
C PHE A 174 10.45 -4.71 -13.67
N ARG A 175 11.60 -4.05 -13.84
CA ARG A 175 11.88 -3.19 -15.01
C ARG A 175 11.93 -3.97 -16.32
N GLU A 176 12.50 -5.18 -16.31
CA GLU A 176 12.55 -6.05 -17.48
C GLU A 176 11.17 -6.59 -17.84
N GLU A 177 10.36 -6.95 -16.85
CA GLU A 177 9.01 -7.48 -17.04
C GLU A 177 8.01 -6.40 -17.47
N PHE A 178 8.14 -5.17 -16.96
CA PHE A 178 7.23 -4.04 -17.22
C PHE A 178 7.96 -2.80 -17.75
N PRO A 179 8.54 -2.85 -18.95
CA PRO A 179 9.39 -1.76 -19.48
C PRO A 179 8.65 -0.43 -19.67
N GLN A 180 7.38 -0.47 -20.08
CA GLN A 180 6.57 0.74 -20.25
C GLN A 180 6.26 1.41 -18.89
N LEU A 181 6.02 0.61 -17.86
CA LEU A 181 5.81 1.11 -16.51
C LEU A 181 7.10 1.70 -15.93
N ALA A 182 8.25 1.07 -16.20
CA ALA A 182 9.54 1.60 -15.79
C ALA A 182 9.83 2.96 -16.45
N GLU A 183 9.39 3.17 -17.69
CA GLU A 183 9.53 4.47 -18.35
C GLU A 183 8.62 5.53 -17.73
N CYS A 184 7.38 5.20 -17.43
CA CYS A 184 6.47 6.09 -16.72
C CYS A 184 7.04 6.52 -15.35
N VAL A 185 7.62 5.58 -14.59
CA VAL A 185 8.24 5.90 -13.29
C VAL A 185 9.47 6.79 -13.44
N LYS A 186 10.23 6.69 -14.54
CA LYS A 186 11.31 7.66 -14.84
C LYS A 186 10.76 9.07 -15.13
N HIS A 187 9.62 9.20 -15.82
CA HIS A 187 8.97 10.50 -16.01
C HIS A 187 8.56 11.10 -14.66
N ILE A 188 7.98 10.30 -13.76
CA ILE A 188 7.67 10.71 -12.39
C ILE A 188 8.97 11.12 -11.64
N GLY A 189 10.04 10.35 -11.77
CA GLY A 189 11.35 10.69 -11.18
C GLY A 189 11.92 12.00 -11.70
N SER A 190 11.77 12.29 -13.01
CA SER A 190 12.16 13.56 -13.61
C SER A 190 11.33 14.73 -13.06
N TYR A 191 10.01 14.55 -12.97
CA TYR A 191 9.12 15.50 -12.32
C TYR A 191 9.53 15.78 -10.86
N CYS A 192 9.81 14.76 -10.06
CA CYS A 192 10.26 14.93 -8.68
C CYS A 192 11.57 15.71 -8.59
N ARG A 193 12.50 15.49 -9.52
CA ARG A 193 13.79 16.20 -9.57
C ARG A 193 13.59 17.66 -9.95
N GLU A 194 12.78 17.95 -10.96
CA GLU A 194 12.56 19.30 -11.48
C GLU A 194 11.72 20.17 -10.52
N THR A 195 10.71 19.58 -9.89
CA THR A 195 9.74 20.32 -9.10
C THR A 195 10.11 20.36 -7.60
N TRP A 196 10.73 19.28 -7.10
CA TRP A 196 10.97 19.09 -5.66
C TRP A 196 12.46 18.95 -5.30
N ASP A 197 13.37 19.07 -6.29
CA ASP A 197 14.82 18.84 -6.12
C ASP A 197 15.14 17.47 -5.47
N ALA A 198 14.33 16.46 -5.78
CA ALA A 198 14.39 15.15 -5.17
C ALA A 198 14.71 14.07 -6.20
N THR A 199 15.72 13.24 -5.91
CA THR A 199 16.06 12.08 -6.74
C THR A 199 15.51 10.83 -6.06
N LEU A 200 14.64 10.09 -6.78
CA LEU A 200 14.10 8.84 -6.28
C LEU A 200 15.18 7.75 -6.27
N SER A 201 15.21 6.96 -5.22
CA SER A 201 16.04 5.75 -5.15
C SER A 201 15.41 4.62 -5.98
N GLU A 202 16.20 3.62 -6.36
CA GLU A 202 15.71 2.42 -7.06
C GLU A 202 14.60 1.70 -6.29
N GLU A 203 14.59 1.79 -4.98
CA GLU A 203 13.55 1.23 -4.15
C GLU A 203 12.25 2.04 -4.21
N GLU A 204 12.33 3.35 -4.18
CA GLU A 204 11.16 4.22 -4.33
C GLU A 204 10.54 4.07 -5.74
N GLU A 205 11.38 3.95 -6.76
CA GLU A 205 10.92 3.61 -8.12
C GLU A 205 10.22 2.25 -8.18
N LEU A 206 10.79 1.22 -7.52
CA LEU A 206 10.16 -0.10 -7.43
C LEU A 206 8.78 -0.04 -6.75
N TYR A 207 8.66 0.70 -5.64
CA TYR A 207 7.38 0.87 -4.96
C TYR A 207 6.34 1.58 -5.83
N LEU A 208 6.74 2.62 -6.54
CA LEU A 208 5.87 3.28 -7.50
C LEU A 208 5.42 2.30 -8.60
N MET A 209 6.34 1.54 -9.19
CA MET A 209 6.01 0.53 -10.20
C MET A 209 4.99 -0.50 -9.68
N ILE A 210 5.17 -1.03 -8.47
CA ILE A 210 4.26 -2.03 -7.89
C ILE A 210 2.84 -1.47 -7.72
N HIS A 211 2.73 -0.22 -7.27
CA HIS A 211 1.42 0.40 -7.02
C HIS A 211 0.74 0.84 -8.32
N LEU A 212 1.48 1.43 -9.24
CA LEU A 212 0.96 1.83 -10.54
C LEU A 212 0.55 0.62 -11.40
N ASN A 213 1.31 -0.49 -11.34
CA ASN A 213 0.95 -1.72 -12.03
C ASN A 213 -0.45 -2.23 -11.64
N ARG A 214 -0.85 -2.08 -10.38
CA ARG A 214 -2.20 -2.48 -9.93
C ARG A 214 -3.30 -1.62 -10.54
N ILE A 215 -3.05 -0.31 -10.70
CA ILE A 215 -4.00 0.61 -11.34
C ILE A 215 -4.17 0.25 -12.81
N ILE A 216 -3.06 -0.04 -13.50
CA ILE A 216 -3.02 -0.33 -14.94
C ILE A 216 -3.61 -1.70 -15.26
N SER A 217 -3.23 -2.75 -14.51
CA SER A 217 -3.66 -4.14 -14.75
C SER A 217 -5.17 -4.34 -14.72
N LYS A 218 -5.92 -3.47 -14.01
CA LYS A 218 -7.39 -3.50 -14.03
C LYS A 218 -8.00 -2.97 -15.32
N LYS A 219 -7.23 -2.25 -16.13
CA LYS A 219 -7.67 -1.72 -17.42
C LYS A 219 -7.38 -2.67 -18.58
N GLY A 220 -6.80 -3.86 -18.30
CA GLY A 220 -6.53 -4.89 -19.31
C GLY A 220 -5.27 -4.63 -20.15
N LEU A 221 -4.36 -3.83 -19.61
CA LEU A 221 -3.04 -3.54 -20.18
C LEU A 221 -1.96 -4.37 -19.49
#